data_349f7e4a257de66aac310de9ee0f8a70
#
_entry.id   349f7e4a257de66aac310de9ee0f8a70
#
_cell.length_a   1.000
_cell.length_b   1.000
_cell.length_c   1.000
_cell.angle_alpha   90.00
_cell.angle_beta   90.00
_cell.angle_gamma   90.00
#
_symmetry.space_group_name_H-M   'P 1'
#
loop_
_entity.id
_entity.type
_entity.pdbx_description
1 polymer ?
#
loop_
_entity_poly.entity_id
_entity_poly.type
_entity_poly.pdbx_seq_one_letter_code
_entity_poly.pdbx_strand_id
1 'polypeptide(L)'
;MTSTRIGITGVGHTRFGRLVDDDLSSLVSAVTTEALSDAQVDAREVDEVFVAQFNSGLTDFAFPSSLPMRAAPDLWGKPMTRVENACASGTAAVHQGVKAILSGTADTVLVVGVEKMTHVDNATVGRALLGADPQRAGTDSPGGFVGVFAEVADQYARRHEIDDLGDVLGRIAAKNHANGCANPWAQVRKDLGVEFCSTVSERNPVVAGQLRRTDCSLVSDGAAALVLQRNPSSALAWVEGFAHANDHLDPDRRDITDFAAGRLATQRALEMAKLSLADMSLAEVHDCFTIAELIVYEMLGLTEPGQGRLAIEEGWTARDGRLPVNVSGGLKAKGHPVGATGVSQHVIGALQLAGRAGDMQLPDAHHALVHNMGGLAVANHVTVLAGS
;
A
#
# COMPACT_ATOMS: atom_id res chain seq x y z
N MET A 1 13.28 -24.18 22.06
CA MET A 1 13.50 -23.71 20.67
C MET A 1 13.29 -22.20 20.70
N THR A 2 14.30 -21.41 20.37
CA THR A 2 14.14 -19.94 20.20
C THR A 2 13.12 -19.70 19.10
N SER A 3 12.11 -18.87 19.34
CA SER A 3 11.12 -18.51 18.33
C SER A 3 11.82 -17.83 17.15
N THR A 4 11.47 -18.23 15.91
CA THR A 4 12.00 -17.58 14.71
C THR A 4 11.48 -16.12 14.69
N ARG A 5 12.40 -15.16 14.62
CA ARG A 5 12.10 -13.75 14.38
C ARG A 5 12.45 -13.42 12.93
N ILE A 6 11.66 -12.58 12.31
CA ILE A 6 11.87 -12.15 10.92
C ILE A 6 12.10 -10.63 10.94
N GLY A 7 13.27 -10.22 10.47
CA GLY A 7 13.64 -8.80 10.37
C GLY A 7 13.60 -8.30 8.94
N ILE A 8 13.14 -7.08 8.74
CA ILE A 8 13.40 -6.29 7.54
C ILE A 8 14.77 -5.65 7.77
N THR A 9 15.77 -6.05 6.99
CA THR A 9 17.17 -5.64 7.22
C THR A 9 17.67 -4.59 6.25
N GLY A 10 17.04 -4.44 5.09
CA GLY A 10 17.36 -3.41 4.13
C GLY A 10 16.19 -3.10 3.22
N VAL A 11 16.21 -1.90 2.66
CA VAL A 11 15.13 -1.36 1.84
C VAL A 11 15.66 -0.61 0.63
N GLY A 12 14.85 -0.54 -0.44
CA GLY A 12 15.10 0.26 -1.61
C GLY A 12 13.78 0.88 -2.12
N HIS A 13 13.83 2.09 -2.65
CA HIS A 13 12.63 2.79 -3.09
C HIS A 13 12.94 3.82 -4.18
N THR A 14 12.31 3.70 -5.35
CA THR A 14 12.36 4.75 -6.37
C THR A 14 11.40 5.88 -6.03
N ARG A 15 11.59 7.07 -6.58
CA ARG A 15 10.52 8.05 -6.63
C ARG A 15 9.32 7.44 -7.37
N PHE A 16 8.10 7.70 -6.88
CA PHE A 16 6.88 7.38 -7.61
C PHE A 16 6.49 8.55 -8.52
N GLY A 17 5.92 8.25 -9.68
CA GLY A 17 5.51 9.31 -10.59
C GLY A 17 5.46 8.87 -12.05
N ARG A 18 5.48 9.87 -12.95
CA ARG A 18 5.64 9.63 -14.37
C ARG A 18 7.13 9.54 -14.71
N LEU A 19 7.64 8.31 -14.76
CA LEU A 19 9.08 8.02 -14.96
C LEU A 19 9.32 7.61 -16.41
N VAL A 20 9.34 8.61 -17.30
CA VAL A 20 9.35 8.39 -18.76
C VAL A 20 10.61 7.70 -19.28
N ASP A 21 11.73 7.90 -18.61
CA ASP A 21 13.05 7.36 -19.00
C ASP A 21 13.30 5.96 -18.43
N ASP A 22 12.41 5.48 -17.53
CA ASP A 22 12.55 4.19 -16.87
C ASP A 22 11.64 3.14 -17.48
N ASP A 23 12.15 1.92 -17.58
CA ASP A 23 11.39 0.71 -17.87
C ASP A 23 11.27 -0.19 -16.62
N LEU A 24 10.57 -1.31 -16.73
CA LEU A 24 10.45 -2.27 -15.61
C LEU A 24 11.83 -2.76 -15.14
N SER A 25 12.78 -2.91 -16.05
CA SER A 25 14.10 -3.43 -15.73
C SER A 25 14.94 -2.42 -14.94
N SER A 26 14.95 -1.15 -15.35
CA SER A 26 15.69 -0.09 -14.65
C SER A 26 15.09 0.12 -13.23
N LEU A 27 13.75 0.15 -13.11
CA LEU A 27 13.06 0.29 -11.82
C LEU A 27 13.40 -0.86 -10.87
N VAL A 28 13.28 -2.12 -11.33
CA VAL A 28 13.59 -3.30 -10.52
C VAL A 28 15.09 -3.33 -10.15
N SER A 29 15.96 -2.99 -11.10
CA SER A 29 17.42 -2.97 -10.86
C SER A 29 17.81 -1.96 -9.78
N ALA A 30 17.26 -0.75 -9.85
CA ALA A 30 17.54 0.30 -8.88
C ALA A 30 17.21 -0.15 -7.43
N VAL A 31 16.00 -0.62 -7.20
CA VAL A 31 15.56 -1.01 -5.84
C VAL A 31 16.20 -2.31 -5.35
N THR A 32 16.53 -3.25 -6.28
CA THR A 32 17.27 -4.47 -5.94
C THR A 32 18.66 -4.14 -5.42
N THR A 33 19.39 -3.28 -6.14
CA THR A 33 20.72 -2.83 -5.75
C THR A 33 20.68 -2.10 -4.41
N GLU A 34 19.73 -1.18 -4.24
CA GLU A 34 19.58 -0.39 -3.03
C GLU A 34 19.25 -1.27 -1.82
N ALA A 35 18.27 -2.18 -1.93
CA ALA A 35 17.84 -3.03 -0.83
C ALA A 35 18.94 -4.00 -0.37
N LEU A 36 19.66 -4.64 -1.31
CA LEU A 36 20.77 -5.53 -0.96
C LEU A 36 21.93 -4.75 -0.32
N SER A 37 22.26 -3.57 -0.84
CA SER A 37 23.28 -2.70 -0.28
C SER A 37 22.92 -2.21 1.12
N ASP A 38 21.66 -1.78 1.34
CA ASP A 38 21.16 -1.33 2.64
C ASP A 38 21.17 -2.45 3.69
N ALA A 39 20.79 -3.67 3.27
CA ALA A 39 20.86 -4.87 4.10
C ALA A 39 22.31 -5.36 4.34
N GLN A 40 23.29 -4.88 3.59
CA GLN A 40 24.65 -5.41 3.55
C GLN A 40 24.68 -6.92 3.23
N VAL A 41 23.78 -7.38 2.35
CA VAL A 41 23.62 -8.77 1.93
C VAL A 41 24.21 -8.95 0.53
N ASP A 42 25.09 -9.96 0.39
CA ASP A 42 25.56 -10.40 -0.93
C ASP A 42 24.42 -11.15 -1.64
N ALA A 43 24.23 -10.94 -2.93
CA ALA A 43 23.19 -11.60 -3.70
C ALA A 43 23.24 -13.15 -3.62
N ARG A 44 24.43 -13.73 -3.39
CA ARG A 44 24.63 -15.17 -3.16
C ARG A 44 23.98 -15.68 -1.89
N GLU A 45 23.79 -14.81 -0.89
CA GLU A 45 23.15 -15.12 0.40
C GLU A 45 21.62 -15.10 0.33
N VAL A 46 21.05 -14.54 -0.76
CA VAL A 46 19.61 -14.57 -1.00
C VAL A 46 19.20 -16.01 -1.38
N ASP A 47 18.21 -16.55 -0.70
CA ASP A 47 17.71 -17.90 -0.98
C ASP A 47 16.54 -17.92 -1.96
N GLU A 48 15.67 -16.90 -1.91
CA GLU A 48 14.46 -16.80 -2.72
C GLU A 48 14.09 -15.36 -3.03
N VAL A 49 13.45 -15.12 -4.18
CA VAL A 49 12.99 -13.80 -4.62
C VAL A 49 11.50 -13.82 -4.96
N PHE A 50 10.74 -12.86 -4.40
CA PHE A 50 9.36 -12.61 -4.77
C PHE A 50 9.23 -11.25 -5.44
N VAL A 51 8.60 -11.21 -6.63
CA VAL A 51 8.37 -9.98 -7.38
C VAL A 51 6.87 -9.74 -7.51
N ALA A 52 6.39 -8.67 -6.89
CA ALA A 52 5.01 -8.22 -6.99
C ALA A 52 4.80 -7.35 -8.22
N GLN A 53 3.83 -7.71 -9.04
CA GLN A 53 3.38 -6.91 -10.18
C GLN A 53 1.93 -7.27 -10.52
N PHE A 54 1.07 -6.28 -10.70
CA PHE A 54 -0.29 -6.47 -11.17
C PHE A 54 -0.33 -6.72 -12.68
N ASN A 55 0.27 -5.86 -13.48
CA ASN A 55 0.32 -5.83 -14.94
C ASN A 55 -1.08 -5.71 -15.60
N SER A 56 -1.91 -6.75 -15.58
CA SER A 56 -3.24 -6.78 -16.24
C SER A 56 -3.24 -6.18 -17.67
N GLY A 57 -2.18 -6.44 -18.46
CA GLY A 57 -2.03 -5.92 -19.81
C GLY A 57 -1.42 -4.51 -19.93
N LEU A 58 -0.90 -3.95 -18.85
CA LEU A 58 -0.19 -2.66 -18.89
C LEU A 58 1.15 -2.76 -19.64
N THR A 59 1.84 -3.90 -19.55
CA THR A 59 3.07 -4.17 -20.25
C THR A 59 3.03 -5.52 -20.95
N ASP A 60 3.66 -5.64 -22.13
CA ASP A 60 3.75 -6.89 -22.87
C ASP A 60 4.69 -7.91 -22.21
N PHE A 61 5.64 -7.42 -21.40
CA PHE A 61 6.58 -8.28 -20.69
C PHE A 61 5.92 -8.97 -19.49
N ALA A 62 5.71 -10.27 -19.61
CA ALA A 62 4.95 -11.07 -18.64
C ALA A 62 5.83 -11.85 -17.63
N PHE A 63 7.16 -11.66 -17.64
CA PHE A 63 8.09 -12.43 -16.80
C PHE A 63 8.98 -11.54 -15.90
N PRO A 64 8.41 -10.68 -15.05
CA PRO A 64 9.17 -9.73 -14.23
C PRO A 64 9.97 -10.38 -13.11
N SER A 65 9.63 -11.63 -12.70
CA SER A 65 10.28 -12.29 -11.57
C SER A 65 11.80 -12.46 -11.75
N SER A 66 12.29 -12.54 -12.98
CA SER A 66 13.72 -12.69 -13.27
C SER A 66 14.48 -11.37 -13.47
N LEU A 67 13.80 -10.22 -13.42
CA LEU A 67 14.44 -8.91 -13.60
C LEU A 67 15.49 -8.59 -12.52
N PRO A 68 15.36 -9.00 -11.24
CA PRO A 68 16.39 -8.74 -10.22
C PRO A 68 17.78 -9.25 -10.60
N MET A 69 17.88 -10.34 -11.39
CA MET A 69 19.17 -10.85 -11.88
C MET A 69 19.94 -9.88 -12.76
N ARG A 70 19.26 -8.87 -13.37
CA ARG A 70 19.98 -7.86 -14.17
C ARG A 70 20.84 -6.94 -13.31
N ALA A 71 20.42 -6.67 -12.08
CA ALA A 71 21.19 -5.90 -11.11
C ALA A 71 22.15 -6.79 -10.30
N ALA A 72 21.74 -8.01 -10.02
CA ALA A 72 22.44 -8.95 -9.16
C ALA A 72 22.58 -10.31 -9.86
N PRO A 73 23.58 -10.49 -10.78
CA PRO A 73 23.76 -11.75 -11.53
C PRO A 73 23.97 -12.98 -10.64
N ASP A 74 24.50 -12.80 -9.43
CA ASP A 74 24.74 -13.86 -8.46
C ASP A 74 23.43 -14.43 -7.86
N LEU A 75 22.27 -13.87 -8.20
CA LEU A 75 20.96 -14.50 -7.99
C LEU A 75 20.71 -15.69 -8.94
N TRP A 76 21.65 -16.00 -9.86
CA TRP A 76 21.54 -17.15 -10.74
C TRP A 76 21.32 -18.46 -9.94
N GLY A 77 20.36 -19.26 -10.39
CA GLY A 77 19.99 -20.53 -9.73
C GLY A 77 19.04 -20.38 -8.55
N LYS A 78 18.69 -19.16 -8.11
CA LYS A 78 17.75 -18.95 -7.03
C LYS A 78 16.29 -19.02 -7.52
N PRO A 79 15.35 -19.57 -6.72
CA PRO A 79 13.92 -19.51 -7.00
C PRO A 79 13.45 -18.06 -7.10
N MET A 80 12.69 -17.73 -8.16
CA MET A 80 12.12 -16.40 -8.37
C MET A 80 10.68 -16.53 -8.80
N THR A 81 9.76 -15.95 -8.03
CA THR A 81 8.32 -16.10 -8.25
C THR A 81 7.64 -14.73 -8.39
N ARG A 82 6.78 -14.57 -9.40
CA ARG A 82 5.87 -13.44 -9.47
C ARG A 82 4.67 -13.69 -8.56
N VAL A 83 4.31 -12.67 -7.76
CA VAL A 83 3.13 -12.67 -6.91
C VAL A 83 2.15 -11.61 -7.40
N GLU A 84 0.89 -12.01 -7.56
CA GLU A 84 -0.19 -11.13 -7.97
C GLU A 84 -1.40 -11.33 -7.05
N ASN A 85 -1.99 -10.22 -6.59
CA ASN A 85 -3.25 -10.18 -5.84
C ASN A 85 -3.89 -8.77 -5.99
N ALA A 86 -4.07 -8.34 -7.24
CA ALA A 86 -4.49 -7.00 -7.62
C ALA A 86 -3.64 -5.92 -6.90
N CYS A 87 -4.27 -4.88 -6.33
CA CYS A 87 -3.56 -3.81 -5.64
C CYS A 87 -2.87 -4.27 -4.35
N ALA A 88 -3.16 -5.48 -3.84
CA ALA A 88 -2.52 -6.07 -2.67
C ALA A 88 -1.27 -6.90 -3.01
N SER A 89 -0.87 -6.99 -4.29
CA SER A 89 0.26 -7.81 -4.74
C SER A 89 1.54 -7.58 -3.95
N GLY A 90 1.84 -6.31 -3.61
CA GLY A 90 3.03 -5.95 -2.84
C GLY A 90 3.09 -6.61 -1.49
N THR A 91 2.06 -6.47 -0.66
CA THR A 91 2.01 -7.11 0.66
C THR A 91 1.85 -8.62 0.55
N ALA A 92 1.15 -9.12 -0.47
CA ALA A 92 1.08 -10.56 -0.74
C ALA A 92 2.49 -11.14 -0.94
N ALA A 93 3.37 -10.48 -1.71
CA ALA A 93 4.76 -10.90 -1.90
C ALA A 93 5.57 -10.85 -0.59
N VAL A 94 5.41 -9.80 0.23
CA VAL A 94 6.03 -9.74 1.57
C VAL A 94 5.59 -10.94 2.42
N HIS A 95 4.29 -11.26 2.44
CA HIS A 95 3.77 -12.41 3.18
C HIS A 95 4.28 -13.76 2.64
N GLN A 96 4.55 -13.90 1.33
CA GLN A 96 5.21 -15.12 0.81
C GLN A 96 6.63 -15.21 1.34
N GLY A 97 7.41 -14.13 1.34
CA GLY A 97 8.75 -14.11 1.93
C GLY A 97 8.75 -14.48 3.42
N VAL A 98 7.82 -13.92 4.20
CA VAL A 98 7.64 -14.29 5.61
C VAL A 98 7.35 -15.79 5.76
N LYS A 99 6.43 -16.34 4.93
CA LYS A 99 6.08 -17.77 4.97
C LYS A 99 7.25 -18.67 4.55
N ALA A 100 8.04 -18.28 3.55
CA ALA A 100 9.24 -19.02 3.14
C ALA A 100 10.24 -19.13 4.29
N ILE A 101 10.46 -18.04 5.03
CA ILE A 101 11.32 -18.05 6.21
C ILE A 101 10.74 -18.92 7.34
N LEU A 102 9.45 -18.79 7.64
CA LEU A 102 8.80 -19.56 8.70
C LEU A 102 8.76 -21.05 8.39
N SER A 103 8.61 -21.44 7.12
CA SER A 103 8.63 -22.85 6.70
C SER A 103 10.03 -23.48 6.73
N GLY A 104 11.08 -22.65 6.80
CA GLY A 104 12.47 -23.11 6.78
C GLY A 104 13.02 -23.35 5.36
N THR A 105 12.32 -22.91 4.32
CA THR A 105 12.82 -23.03 2.93
C THR A 105 13.79 -21.91 2.56
N ALA A 106 13.78 -20.80 3.30
CA ALA A 106 14.68 -19.67 3.11
C ALA A 106 15.11 -19.06 4.45
N ASP A 107 16.29 -18.49 4.51
CA ASP A 107 16.79 -17.66 5.60
C ASP A 107 16.87 -16.18 5.20
N THR A 108 17.14 -15.91 3.93
CA THR A 108 17.22 -14.55 3.36
C THR A 108 16.34 -14.47 2.11
N VAL A 109 15.39 -13.54 2.11
CA VAL A 109 14.44 -13.34 0.98
C VAL A 109 14.49 -11.91 0.50
N LEU A 110 14.60 -11.73 -0.82
CA LEU A 110 14.43 -10.43 -1.48
C LEU A 110 12.97 -10.31 -1.97
N VAL A 111 12.29 -9.24 -1.58
CA VAL A 111 10.95 -8.91 -2.08
C VAL A 111 11.01 -7.61 -2.87
N VAL A 112 10.53 -7.63 -4.11
CA VAL A 112 10.49 -6.48 -5.00
C VAL A 112 9.05 -6.23 -5.45
N GLY A 113 8.59 -5.00 -5.39
CA GLY A 113 7.31 -4.58 -5.98
C GLY A 113 7.57 -3.56 -7.09
N VAL A 114 6.91 -3.72 -8.23
CA VAL A 114 7.08 -2.82 -9.37
C VAL A 114 5.78 -2.66 -10.14
N GLU A 115 5.55 -1.46 -10.67
CA GLU A 115 4.54 -1.24 -11.70
C GLU A 115 4.98 -0.14 -12.65
N LYS A 116 4.66 -0.30 -13.95
CA LYS A 116 4.85 0.69 -15.01
C LYS A 116 3.50 0.96 -15.65
N MET A 117 2.94 2.15 -15.45
CA MET A 117 1.56 2.46 -15.82
C MET A 117 1.43 3.69 -16.71
N THR A 118 2.40 4.65 -16.63
CA THR A 118 2.24 5.98 -17.26
C THR A 118 2.70 6.03 -18.73
N HIS A 119 3.17 4.91 -19.28
CA HIS A 119 3.60 4.79 -20.67
C HIS A 119 2.45 4.47 -21.64
N VAL A 120 1.28 4.10 -21.10
CA VAL A 120 0.04 3.86 -21.86
C VAL A 120 -0.98 4.96 -21.56
N ASP A 121 -2.03 5.06 -22.38
CA ASP A 121 -3.08 6.05 -22.19
C ASP A 121 -4.01 5.72 -20.99
N ASN A 122 -4.75 6.73 -20.54
CA ASN A 122 -5.65 6.58 -19.39
C ASN A 122 -6.76 5.55 -19.60
N ALA A 123 -7.21 5.33 -20.83
CA ALA A 123 -8.24 4.34 -21.13
C ALA A 123 -7.69 2.92 -20.94
N THR A 124 -6.46 2.67 -21.40
CA THR A 124 -5.76 1.41 -21.17
C THR A 124 -5.51 1.16 -19.68
N VAL A 125 -5.07 2.17 -18.92
CA VAL A 125 -4.94 2.07 -17.45
C VAL A 125 -6.29 1.74 -16.83
N GLY A 126 -7.35 2.44 -17.22
CA GLY A 126 -8.71 2.20 -16.72
C GLY A 126 -9.18 0.76 -16.93
N ARG A 127 -9.00 0.23 -18.16
CA ARG A 127 -9.35 -1.18 -18.47
C ARG A 127 -8.52 -2.17 -17.67
N ALA A 128 -7.21 -1.93 -17.52
CA ALA A 128 -6.33 -2.79 -16.73
C ALA A 128 -6.80 -2.85 -15.28
N LEU A 129 -7.09 -1.70 -14.65
CA LEU A 129 -7.56 -1.65 -13.27
C LEU A 129 -8.93 -2.30 -13.09
N LEU A 130 -9.85 -2.16 -14.08
CA LEU A 130 -11.14 -2.85 -14.07
C LEU A 130 -11.00 -4.38 -14.12
N GLY A 131 -9.84 -4.91 -14.52
CA GLY A 131 -9.55 -6.35 -14.40
C GLY A 131 -9.62 -6.88 -12.96
N ALA A 132 -9.60 -6.01 -11.95
CA ALA A 132 -9.79 -6.37 -10.54
C ALA A 132 -11.28 -6.35 -10.09
N ASP A 133 -12.23 -6.06 -10.98
CA ASP A 133 -13.68 -6.09 -10.73
C ASP A 133 -14.35 -7.16 -11.61
N PRO A 134 -14.97 -8.19 -11.02
CA PRO A 134 -15.52 -9.32 -11.80
C PRO A 134 -16.69 -8.95 -12.71
N GLN A 135 -17.43 -7.88 -12.39
CA GLN A 135 -18.58 -7.44 -13.16
C GLN A 135 -18.19 -6.50 -14.31
N ARG A 136 -17.03 -5.85 -14.20
CA ARG A 136 -16.57 -4.81 -15.13
C ARG A 136 -15.30 -5.18 -15.91
N ALA A 137 -14.68 -6.31 -15.57
CA ALA A 137 -13.49 -6.79 -16.28
C ALA A 137 -13.76 -6.92 -17.78
N GLY A 138 -12.88 -6.32 -18.60
CA GLY A 138 -13.02 -6.34 -20.05
C GLY A 138 -14.07 -5.37 -20.62
N THR A 139 -14.65 -4.48 -19.80
CA THR A 139 -15.62 -3.47 -20.25
C THR A 139 -15.01 -2.06 -20.28
N ASP A 140 -15.63 -1.15 -21.02
CA ASP A 140 -15.37 0.28 -21.00
C ASP A 140 -16.37 0.98 -20.05
N SER A 141 -16.34 0.63 -18.76
CA SER A 141 -17.23 1.21 -17.75
C SER A 141 -16.97 2.71 -17.58
N PRO A 142 -17.99 3.57 -17.63
CA PRO A 142 -17.82 5.00 -17.38
C PRO A 142 -17.17 5.27 -16.02
N GLY A 143 -16.15 6.16 -15.99
CA GLY A 143 -15.39 6.45 -14.79
C GLY A 143 -14.38 5.38 -14.39
N GLY A 144 -14.29 4.25 -15.10
CA GLY A 144 -13.33 3.19 -14.79
C GLY A 144 -13.44 2.70 -13.35
N PHE A 145 -12.30 2.42 -12.72
CA PHE A 145 -12.27 1.95 -11.31
C PHE A 145 -12.70 3.04 -10.32
N VAL A 146 -12.63 4.33 -10.70
CA VAL A 146 -13.19 5.45 -9.89
C VAL A 146 -14.71 5.30 -9.75
N GLY A 147 -15.40 4.85 -10.80
CA GLY A 147 -16.84 4.58 -10.79
C GLY A 147 -17.24 3.53 -9.76
N VAL A 148 -16.41 2.49 -9.57
CA VAL A 148 -16.64 1.47 -8.53
C VAL A 148 -16.64 2.09 -7.13
N PHE A 149 -15.65 2.91 -6.81
CA PHE A 149 -15.57 3.56 -5.50
C PHE A 149 -16.52 4.74 -5.34
N ALA A 150 -17.00 5.34 -6.43
CA ALA A 150 -18.09 6.31 -6.37
C ALA A 150 -19.39 5.65 -5.89
N GLU A 151 -19.69 4.42 -6.34
CA GLU A 151 -20.83 3.65 -5.82
C GLU A 151 -20.68 3.31 -4.33
N VAL A 152 -19.46 3.00 -3.87
CA VAL A 152 -19.18 2.82 -2.43
C VAL A 152 -19.48 4.10 -1.66
N ALA A 153 -18.99 5.25 -2.15
CA ALA A 153 -19.22 6.54 -1.50
C ALA A 153 -20.70 6.90 -1.41
N ASP A 154 -21.45 6.66 -2.50
CA ASP A 154 -22.90 6.92 -2.56
C ASP A 154 -23.69 5.97 -1.64
N GLN A 155 -23.29 4.70 -1.56
CA GLN A 155 -23.95 3.73 -0.66
C GLN A 155 -23.60 4.04 0.81
N TYR A 156 -22.36 4.37 1.11
CA TYR A 156 -21.90 4.75 2.44
C TYR A 156 -22.66 6.00 2.95
N ALA A 157 -22.73 7.07 2.11
CA ALA A 157 -23.47 8.28 2.45
C ALA A 157 -24.95 8.01 2.76
N ARG A 158 -25.63 7.21 1.90
CA ARG A 158 -27.03 6.84 2.11
C ARG A 158 -27.24 6.00 3.36
N ARG A 159 -26.35 5.01 3.62
CA ARG A 159 -26.47 4.10 4.75
C ARG A 159 -26.32 4.80 6.08
N HIS A 160 -25.42 5.76 6.16
CA HIS A 160 -25.06 6.45 7.39
C HIS A 160 -25.65 7.88 7.48
N GLU A 161 -26.54 8.24 6.52
CA GLU A 161 -27.23 9.52 6.46
C GLU A 161 -26.26 10.73 6.53
N ILE A 162 -25.17 10.67 5.73
CA ILE A 162 -24.12 11.68 5.69
C ILE A 162 -24.34 12.60 4.47
N ASP A 163 -24.81 13.83 4.71
CA ASP A 163 -25.07 14.82 3.66
C ASP A 163 -23.79 15.55 3.20
N ASP A 164 -22.79 15.65 4.07
CA ASP A 164 -21.54 16.41 3.87
C ASP A 164 -20.33 15.51 3.58
N LEU A 165 -20.53 14.28 3.07
CA LEU A 165 -19.43 13.33 2.81
C LEU A 165 -18.30 13.95 2.00
N GLY A 166 -18.62 14.82 1.03
CA GLY A 166 -17.62 15.52 0.23
C GLY A 166 -16.63 16.34 1.06
N ASP A 167 -17.05 16.99 2.13
CA ASP A 167 -16.15 17.74 3.01
C ASP A 167 -15.23 16.80 3.80
N VAL A 168 -15.76 15.69 4.30
CA VAL A 168 -14.98 14.66 5.01
C VAL A 168 -13.88 14.10 4.10
N LEU A 169 -14.25 13.72 2.86
CA LEU A 169 -13.29 13.19 1.88
C LEU A 169 -12.22 14.24 1.51
N GLY A 170 -12.60 15.52 1.39
CA GLY A 170 -11.68 16.62 1.14
C GLY A 170 -10.66 16.82 2.26
N ARG A 171 -11.05 16.63 3.53
CA ARG A 171 -10.14 16.68 4.68
C ARG A 171 -9.13 15.54 4.64
N ILE A 172 -9.54 14.32 4.29
CA ILE A 172 -8.65 13.17 4.11
C ILE A 172 -7.64 13.45 2.99
N ALA A 173 -8.12 13.94 1.84
CA ALA A 173 -7.25 14.31 0.72
C ALA A 173 -6.22 15.37 1.13
N ALA A 174 -6.65 16.43 1.83
CA ALA A 174 -5.77 17.50 2.28
C ALA A 174 -4.71 17.00 3.25
N LYS A 175 -5.09 16.17 4.24
CA LYS A 175 -4.15 15.52 5.18
C LYS A 175 -3.06 14.75 4.42
N ASN A 176 -3.44 13.90 3.46
CA ASN A 176 -2.48 13.09 2.72
C ASN A 176 -1.59 13.95 1.81
N HIS A 177 -2.11 15.04 1.20
CA HIS A 177 -1.28 15.98 0.46
C HIS A 177 -0.29 16.72 1.35
N ALA A 178 -0.69 17.16 2.54
CA ALA A 178 0.21 17.78 3.51
C ALA A 178 1.33 16.81 3.94
N ASN A 179 0.99 15.56 4.29
CA ASN A 179 1.95 14.52 4.63
C ASN A 179 2.94 14.23 3.48
N GLY A 180 2.45 14.19 2.24
CA GLY A 180 3.27 13.95 1.05
C GLY A 180 4.37 15.00 0.81
N CYS A 181 4.25 16.20 1.38
CA CYS A 181 5.29 17.24 1.26
C CYS A 181 6.61 16.81 1.87
N ALA A 182 6.58 16.04 2.97
CA ALA A 182 7.76 15.55 3.67
C ALA A 182 8.39 14.32 2.98
N ASN A 183 7.67 13.63 2.08
CA ASN A 183 8.13 12.41 1.46
C ASN A 183 8.95 12.68 0.19
N PRO A 184 10.27 12.36 0.14
CA PRO A 184 11.10 12.60 -1.03
C PRO A 184 10.69 11.76 -2.25
N TRP A 185 10.01 10.64 -2.04
CA TRP A 185 9.56 9.73 -3.10
C TRP A 185 8.15 10.04 -3.62
N ALA A 186 7.44 10.98 -2.98
CA ALA A 186 6.07 11.30 -3.38
C ALA A 186 5.98 11.97 -4.76
N GLN A 187 4.99 11.55 -5.54
CA GLN A 187 4.67 12.11 -6.85
C GLN A 187 4.21 13.56 -6.74
N VAL A 188 3.37 13.85 -5.74
CA VAL A 188 2.88 15.21 -5.46
C VAL A 188 3.35 15.64 -4.08
N ARG A 189 4.31 16.57 -4.07
CA ARG A 189 4.88 17.17 -2.86
C ARG A 189 4.35 18.59 -2.68
N LYS A 190 3.04 18.71 -2.61
CA LYS A 190 2.36 19.99 -2.47
C LYS A 190 1.18 19.86 -1.54
N ASP A 191 1.15 20.69 -0.51
CA ASP A 191 -0.04 20.90 0.30
C ASP A 191 -1.09 21.65 -0.53
N LEU A 192 -2.25 21.05 -0.69
CA LEU A 192 -3.36 21.63 -1.45
C LEU A 192 -4.37 22.34 -0.54
N GLY A 193 -4.35 22.05 0.76
CA GLY A 193 -5.27 22.59 1.75
C GLY A 193 -6.70 22.02 1.65
N VAL A 194 -7.44 22.14 2.74
CA VAL A 194 -8.81 21.60 2.85
C VAL A 194 -9.76 22.26 1.87
N GLU A 195 -9.72 23.60 1.76
CA GLU A 195 -10.62 24.38 0.88
C GLU A 195 -10.53 23.89 -0.57
N PHE A 196 -9.30 23.72 -1.10
CA PHE A 196 -9.12 23.24 -2.46
C PHE A 196 -9.63 21.78 -2.62
N CYS A 197 -9.32 20.92 -1.66
CA CYS A 197 -9.68 19.50 -1.73
C CYS A 197 -11.20 19.29 -1.57
N SER A 198 -11.90 20.14 -0.81
CA SER A 198 -13.35 20.07 -0.60
C SER A 198 -14.17 20.77 -1.69
N THR A 199 -13.56 21.61 -2.52
CA THR A 199 -14.29 22.43 -3.50
C THR A 199 -14.17 21.84 -4.92
N VAL A 200 -15.32 21.68 -5.59
CA VAL A 200 -15.37 21.35 -7.02
C VAL A 200 -14.95 22.57 -7.85
N SER A 201 -14.00 22.40 -8.74
CA SER A 201 -13.50 23.44 -9.62
C SER A 201 -12.93 22.85 -10.91
N GLU A 202 -12.56 23.67 -11.89
CA GLU A 202 -11.88 23.22 -13.11
C GLU A 202 -10.58 22.45 -12.80
N ARG A 203 -9.89 22.80 -11.71
CA ARG A 203 -8.65 22.15 -11.28
C ARG A 203 -8.89 20.94 -10.38
N ASN A 204 -10.07 20.82 -9.78
CA ASN A 204 -10.52 19.71 -8.95
C ASN A 204 -11.94 19.26 -9.37
N PRO A 205 -12.12 18.80 -10.63
CA PRO A 205 -13.43 18.40 -11.12
C PRO A 205 -13.89 17.10 -10.46
N VAL A 206 -15.21 16.87 -10.48
CA VAL A 206 -15.80 15.57 -10.22
C VAL A 206 -15.36 14.60 -11.31
N VAL A 207 -14.92 13.41 -10.93
CA VAL A 207 -14.49 12.33 -11.82
C VAL A 207 -15.60 11.30 -12.01
N ALA A 208 -16.22 10.85 -10.91
CA ALA A 208 -17.37 9.95 -10.93
C ALA A 208 -18.18 10.10 -9.64
N GLY A 209 -19.52 10.01 -9.72
CA GLY A 209 -20.41 10.21 -8.57
C GLY A 209 -20.09 11.51 -7.86
N GLN A 210 -19.80 11.44 -6.58
CA GLN A 210 -19.35 12.58 -5.77
C GLN A 210 -17.82 12.69 -5.61
N LEU A 211 -17.04 11.74 -6.19
CA LEU A 211 -15.58 11.74 -6.06
C LEU A 211 -14.94 12.76 -7.01
N ARG A 212 -14.12 13.64 -6.45
CA ARG A 212 -13.32 14.64 -7.15
C ARG A 212 -11.96 14.08 -7.52
N ARG A 213 -11.23 14.80 -8.35
CA ARG A 213 -9.84 14.47 -8.70
C ARG A 213 -8.95 14.30 -7.47
N THR A 214 -9.14 15.10 -6.43
CA THR A 214 -8.40 15.00 -5.17
C THR A 214 -8.83 13.79 -4.33
N ASP A 215 -9.93 13.13 -4.62
CA ASP A 215 -10.37 11.93 -3.93
C ASP A 215 -9.77 10.65 -4.50
N CYS A 216 -9.09 10.72 -5.65
CA CYS A 216 -8.51 9.59 -6.36
C CYS A 216 -6.99 9.50 -6.14
N SER A 217 -6.44 8.30 -6.03
CA SER A 217 -4.99 8.07 -6.08
C SER A 217 -4.42 8.39 -7.48
N LEU A 218 -3.11 8.47 -7.56
CA LEU A 218 -2.41 8.84 -8.79
C LEU A 218 -1.95 7.60 -9.57
N VAL A 219 -2.14 7.63 -10.89
CA VAL A 219 -1.47 6.69 -11.80
C VAL A 219 0.02 6.96 -11.74
N SER A 220 0.81 5.94 -11.43
CA SER A 220 2.23 6.08 -11.12
C SER A 220 3.05 4.92 -11.64
N ASP A 221 4.27 5.21 -12.03
CA ASP A 221 5.34 4.24 -12.18
C ASP A 221 6.15 4.21 -10.88
N GLY A 222 6.79 3.09 -10.59
CA GLY A 222 7.75 3.00 -9.50
C GLY A 222 8.00 1.59 -9.03
N ALA A 223 9.00 1.46 -8.18
CA ALA A 223 9.37 0.21 -7.53
C ALA A 223 9.79 0.46 -6.08
N ALA A 224 9.64 -0.59 -5.27
CA ALA A 224 10.16 -0.67 -3.90
C ALA A 224 10.65 -2.09 -3.64
N ALA A 225 11.64 -2.25 -2.78
CA ALA A 225 12.16 -3.56 -2.39
C ALA A 225 12.51 -3.60 -0.91
N LEU A 226 12.53 -4.80 -0.35
CA LEU A 226 13.03 -5.06 1.01
C LEU A 226 13.69 -6.43 1.08
N VAL A 227 14.61 -6.57 2.05
CA VAL A 227 15.25 -7.84 2.39
C VAL A 227 14.68 -8.31 3.72
N LEU A 228 14.18 -9.54 3.75
CA LEU A 228 13.75 -10.25 4.94
C LEU A 228 14.82 -11.25 5.36
N GLN A 229 15.17 -11.31 6.64
CA GLN A 229 16.10 -12.29 7.16
C GLN A 229 15.57 -13.00 8.42
N ARG A 230 15.94 -14.27 8.56
CA ARG A 230 15.70 -15.08 9.75
C ARG A 230 16.71 -14.71 10.85
N ASN A 231 16.20 -14.31 12.01
CA ASN A 231 17.01 -14.04 13.21
C ASN A 231 18.26 -13.17 12.93
N PRO A 232 18.17 -12.07 12.19
CA PRO A 232 19.32 -11.20 11.98
C PRO A 232 19.78 -10.60 13.32
N SER A 233 21.05 -10.18 13.39
CA SER A 233 21.61 -9.51 14.58
C SER A 233 20.98 -8.15 14.83
N SER A 234 20.50 -7.48 13.76
CA SER A 234 19.78 -6.21 13.82
C SER A 234 18.81 -6.13 12.65
N ALA A 235 17.76 -5.35 12.80
CA ALA A 235 16.77 -5.11 11.76
C ALA A 235 16.26 -3.66 11.83
N LEU A 236 15.80 -3.14 10.70
CA LEU A 236 15.06 -1.87 10.63
C LEU A 236 13.70 -2.00 11.31
N ALA A 237 13.07 -3.15 11.13
CA ALA A 237 11.82 -3.51 11.79
C ALA A 237 11.69 -5.04 11.87
N TRP A 238 10.91 -5.51 12.85
CA TRP A 238 10.55 -6.91 13.04
C TRP A 238 9.11 -7.16 12.61
N VAL A 239 8.84 -8.27 11.94
CA VAL A 239 7.48 -8.71 11.64
C VAL A 239 6.95 -9.46 12.86
N GLU A 240 6.02 -8.86 13.58
CA GLU A 240 5.42 -9.44 14.80
C GLU A 240 4.09 -10.13 14.52
N GLY A 241 3.36 -9.67 13.52
CA GLY A 241 2.11 -10.30 13.11
C GLY A 241 1.77 -10.02 11.64
N PHE A 242 1.12 -10.99 11.01
CA PHE A 242 0.62 -10.82 9.66
C PHE A 242 -0.61 -11.68 9.41
N ALA A 243 -1.54 -11.19 8.63
CA ALA A 243 -2.71 -11.93 8.25
C ALA A 243 -3.22 -11.51 6.86
N HIS A 244 -3.93 -12.43 6.24
CA HIS A 244 -4.63 -12.22 4.99
C HIS A 244 -6.03 -12.81 5.09
N ALA A 245 -7.03 -12.06 4.62
CA ALA A 245 -8.40 -12.54 4.49
C ALA A 245 -9.00 -12.03 3.18
N ASN A 246 -9.74 -12.91 2.51
CA ASN A 246 -10.53 -12.55 1.33
C ASN A 246 -11.99 -12.46 1.71
N ASP A 247 -12.66 -11.47 1.14
CA ASP A 247 -14.11 -11.37 1.09
C ASP A 247 -14.65 -12.06 -0.17
N HIS A 248 -15.97 -12.15 -0.27
CA HIS A 248 -16.62 -12.59 -1.50
C HIS A 248 -16.23 -11.68 -2.68
N LEU A 249 -15.89 -12.28 -3.80
CA LEU A 249 -15.54 -11.54 -5.01
C LEU A 249 -16.75 -10.73 -5.52
N ASP A 250 -17.92 -11.36 -5.54
CA ASP A 250 -19.16 -10.72 -6.00
C ASP A 250 -19.65 -9.68 -4.99
N PRO A 251 -19.83 -8.40 -5.41
CA PRO A 251 -20.27 -7.33 -4.51
C PRO A 251 -21.66 -7.57 -3.94
N ASP A 252 -22.56 -8.28 -4.66
CA ASP A 252 -23.92 -8.60 -4.21
C ASP A 252 -23.95 -9.59 -3.02
N ARG A 253 -22.82 -10.21 -2.70
CA ARG A 253 -22.71 -11.18 -1.61
C ARG A 253 -22.10 -10.60 -0.33
N ARG A 254 -21.82 -9.31 -0.33
CA ARG A 254 -21.19 -8.61 0.80
C ARG A 254 -21.63 -7.16 0.88
N ASP A 255 -21.39 -6.55 2.00
CA ASP A 255 -21.55 -5.12 2.18
C ASP A 255 -20.29 -4.40 1.67
N ILE A 256 -20.40 -3.64 0.59
CA ILE A 256 -19.27 -2.91 0.00
C ILE A 256 -18.90 -1.64 0.80
N THR A 257 -19.72 -1.26 1.79
CA THR A 257 -19.45 -0.14 2.69
C THR A 257 -18.83 -0.59 4.02
N ASP A 258 -18.62 -1.90 4.20
CA ASP A 258 -17.93 -2.50 5.35
C ASP A 258 -16.86 -3.46 4.85
N PHE A 259 -15.59 -3.15 5.10
CA PHE A 259 -14.48 -4.00 4.71
C PHE A 259 -14.26 -5.15 5.72
N ALA A 260 -15.27 -6.04 5.84
CA ALA A 260 -15.32 -7.08 6.86
C ALA A 260 -14.10 -8.03 6.84
N ALA A 261 -13.63 -8.42 5.66
CA ALA A 261 -12.42 -9.24 5.55
C ALA A 261 -11.16 -8.46 5.98
N GLY A 262 -11.11 -7.15 5.76
CA GLY A 262 -10.06 -6.28 6.28
C GLY A 262 -10.04 -6.25 7.81
N ARG A 263 -11.21 -6.14 8.44
CA ARG A 263 -11.36 -6.22 9.90
C ARG A 263 -10.86 -7.56 10.44
N LEU A 264 -11.23 -8.66 9.79
CA LEU A 264 -10.77 -9.99 10.16
C LEU A 264 -9.25 -10.14 10.03
N ALA A 265 -8.66 -9.63 8.96
CA ALA A 265 -7.21 -9.65 8.77
C ALA A 265 -6.49 -8.80 9.83
N THR A 266 -7.03 -7.60 10.15
CA THR A 266 -6.50 -6.72 11.20
C THR A 266 -6.51 -7.42 12.56
N GLN A 267 -7.66 -7.98 12.95
CA GLN A 267 -7.79 -8.71 14.21
C GLN A 267 -6.76 -9.83 14.32
N ARG A 268 -6.65 -10.68 13.28
CA ARG A 268 -5.71 -11.81 13.28
C ARG A 268 -4.24 -11.38 13.33
N ALA A 269 -3.88 -10.30 12.64
CA ALA A 269 -2.51 -9.78 12.67
C ALA A 269 -2.15 -9.21 14.05
N LEU A 270 -3.04 -8.46 14.67
CA LEU A 270 -2.88 -7.94 16.03
C LEU A 270 -2.85 -9.05 17.09
N GLU A 271 -3.74 -10.06 16.97
CA GLU A 271 -3.73 -11.25 17.85
C GLU A 271 -2.39 -12.01 17.76
N MET A 272 -1.86 -12.21 16.53
CA MET A 272 -0.55 -12.85 16.32
C MET A 272 0.57 -12.06 16.98
N ALA A 273 0.56 -10.72 16.85
CA ALA A 273 1.51 -9.81 17.48
C ALA A 273 1.30 -9.68 19.00
N LYS A 274 0.15 -10.10 19.54
CA LYS A 274 -0.30 -9.88 20.92
C LYS A 274 -0.37 -8.39 21.29
N LEU A 275 -0.81 -7.59 20.33
CA LEU A 275 -0.96 -6.14 20.42
C LEU A 275 -2.40 -5.73 20.10
N SER A 276 -2.75 -4.49 20.41
CA SER A 276 -4.00 -3.84 20.07
C SER A 276 -3.76 -2.66 19.13
N LEU A 277 -4.81 -2.10 18.54
CA LEU A 277 -4.69 -0.89 17.73
C LEU A 277 -4.11 0.29 18.53
N ALA A 278 -4.37 0.35 19.83
CA ALA A 278 -3.87 1.41 20.71
C ALA A 278 -2.34 1.38 20.91
N ASP A 279 -1.70 0.25 20.61
CA ASP A 279 -0.25 0.10 20.70
C ASP A 279 0.48 0.58 19.42
N MET A 280 -0.28 0.90 18.36
CA MET A 280 0.29 1.34 17.08
C MET A 280 0.67 2.81 17.12
N SER A 281 1.91 3.11 16.73
CA SER A 281 2.43 4.48 16.60
C SER A 281 2.04 5.12 15.25
N LEU A 282 1.76 4.30 14.24
CA LEU A 282 1.32 4.74 12.91
C LEU A 282 0.64 3.60 12.14
N ALA A 283 -0.12 4.00 11.11
CA ALA A 283 -0.64 3.08 10.11
C ALA A 283 -0.42 3.60 8.68
N GLU A 284 0.17 2.78 7.81
CA GLU A 284 0.16 3.00 6.37
C GLU A 284 -0.95 2.15 5.77
N VAL A 285 -2.02 2.79 5.31
CA VAL A 285 -3.23 2.11 4.84
C VAL A 285 -3.47 2.34 3.35
N HIS A 286 -4.32 1.52 2.76
CA HIS A 286 -4.62 1.58 1.33
C HIS A 286 -5.71 2.62 1.03
N ASP A 287 -5.30 3.83 0.69
CA ASP A 287 -6.14 4.97 0.33
C ASP A 287 -6.20 5.19 -1.19
N CYS A 288 -6.50 4.14 -1.96
CA CYS A 288 -6.68 4.32 -3.41
C CYS A 288 -7.76 5.37 -3.74
N PHE A 289 -8.70 5.55 -2.84
CA PHE A 289 -9.67 6.65 -2.81
C PHE A 289 -9.85 7.12 -1.37
N THR A 290 -10.23 8.38 -1.19
CA THR A 290 -10.47 8.95 0.15
C THR A 290 -11.60 8.25 0.91
N ILE A 291 -12.63 7.77 0.20
CA ILE A 291 -13.70 6.95 0.79
C ILE A 291 -13.16 5.61 1.31
N ALA A 292 -12.18 5.02 0.64
CA ALA A 292 -11.57 3.79 1.13
C ALA A 292 -10.81 4.04 2.45
N GLU A 293 -10.06 5.13 2.57
CA GLU A 293 -9.39 5.48 3.83
C GLU A 293 -10.40 5.76 4.94
N LEU A 294 -11.52 6.42 4.65
CA LEU A 294 -12.59 6.66 5.61
C LEU A 294 -13.13 5.34 6.20
N ILE A 295 -13.47 4.38 5.33
CA ILE A 295 -13.96 3.07 5.75
C ILE A 295 -12.86 2.27 6.48
N VAL A 296 -11.60 2.44 6.10
CA VAL A 296 -10.47 1.79 6.78
C VAL A 296 -10.32 2.26 8.23
N TYR A 297 -10.63 3.50 8.58
CA TYR A 297 -10.64 3.93 9.98
C TYR A 297 -11.62 3.10 10.83
N GLU A 298 -12.80 2.80 10.29
CA GLU A 298 -13.81 1.95 10.92
C GLU A 298 -13.40 0.46 10.92
N MET A 299 -12.85 0.01 9.80
CA MET A 299 -12.34 -1.34 9.65
C MET A 299 -11.23 -1.67 10.66
N LEU A 300 -10.33 -0.72 10.93
CA LEU A 300 -9.28 -0.86 11.96
C LEU A 300 -9.86 -0.83 13.38
N GLY A 301 -11.08 -0.34 13.57
CA GLY A 301 -11.68 -0.13 14.89
C GLY A 301 -11.22 1.18 15.55
N LEU A 302 -10.73 2.16 14.77
CA LEU A 302 -10.43 3.49 15.28
C LEU A 302 -11.71 4.25 15.65
N THR A 303 -12.79 3.99 14.89
CA THR A 303 -14.15 4.48 15.13
C THR A 303 -15.17 3.36 14.92
N GLU A 304 -16.40 3.56 15.38
CA GLU A 304 -17.53 2.69 15.05
C GLU A 304 -17.96 2.87 13.59
N PRO A 305 -18.64 1.89 12.97
CA PRO A 305 -19.18 2.00 11.63
C PRO A 305 -20.07 3.25 11.44
N GLY A 306 -19.84 4.00 10.36
CA GLY A 306 -20.51 5.27 10.08
C GLY A 306 -19.96 6.48 10.84
N GLN A 307 -18.97 6.28 11.69
CA GLN A 307 -18.35 7.33 12.50
C GLN A 307 -16.92 7.67 12.06
N GLY A 308 -16.45 7.13 10.92
CA GLY A 308 -15.10 7.35 10.40
C GLY A 308 -14.72 8.83 10.28
N ARG A 309 -15.73 9.71 10.04
CA ARG A 309 -15.55 11.16 10.00
C ARG A 309 -14.89 11.75 11.25
N LEU A 310 -15.21 11.20 12.45
CA LEU A 310 -14.65 11.68 13.71
C LEU A 310 -13.12 11.58 13.73
N ALA A 311 -12.56 10.51 13.15
CA ALA A 311 -11.12 10.30 13.13
C ALA A 311 -10.36 11.43 12.39
N ILE A 312 -10.97 12.01 11.35
CA ILE A 312 -10.35 13.11 10.60
C ILE A 312 -10.73 14.48 11.17
N GLU A 313 -11.96 14.67 11.61
CA GLU A 313 -12.44 15.95 12.15
C GLU A 313 -11.79 16.30 13.47
N GLU A 314 -11.60 15.31 14.36
CA GLU A 314 -10.92 15.45 15.65
C GLU A 314 -9.38 15.34 15.54
N GLY A 315 -8.85 15.21 14.31
CA GLY A 315 -7.41 15.14 14.07
C GLY A 315 -6.73 13.84 14.54
N TRP A 316 -7.48 12.77 14.84
CA TRP A 316 -6.89 11.51 15.37
C TRP A 316 -5.91 10.88 14.40
N THR A 317 -6.10 11.08 13.09
CA THR A 317 -5.26 10.52 12.03
C THR A 317 -4.21 11.49 11.50
N ALA A 318 -4.12 12.69 12.07
CA ALA A 318 -3.07 13.65 11.78
C ALA A 318 -1.70 13.13 12.25
N ARG A 319 -0.62 13.76 11.76
CA ARG A 319 0.75 13.36 12.09
C ARG A 319 1.07 13.37 13.59
N ASP A 320 0.43 14.25 14.34
CA ASP A 320 0.52 14.41 15.79
C ASP A 320 -0.74 13.91 16.52
N GLY A 321 -1.59 13.18 15.81
CA GLY A 321 -2.84 12.64 16.33
C GLY A 321 -2.68 11.32 17.10
N ARG A 322 -3.81 10.74 17.48
CA ARG A 322 -3.89 9.49 18.26
C ARG A 322 -3.31 8.28 17.52
N LEU A 323 -3.54 8.19 16.19
CA LEU A 323 -2.97 7.19 15.29
C LEU A 323 -2.63 7.88 13.96
N PRO A 324 -1.42 8.36 13.77
CA PRO A 324 -0.98 8.92 12.49
C PRO A 324 -1.21 7.95 11.32
N VAL A 325 -2.01 8.36 10.33
CA VAL A 325 -2.34 7.54 9.17
C VAL A 325 -1.76 8.14 7.90
N ASN A 326 -1.08 7.29 7.11
CA ASN A 326 -0.49 7.67 5.83
C ASN A 326 0.48 8.86 5.95
N VAL A 327 1.42 8.76 6.88
CA VAL A 327 2.46 9.78 7.08
C VAL A 327 3.34 9.97 5.84
N SER A 328 3.36 8.98 4.96
CA SER A 328 4.01 9.03 3.64
C SER A 328 3.28 9.89 2.61
N GLY A 329 2.05 10.34 2.90
CA GLY A 329 1.12 10.94 1.96
C GLY A 329 0.16 9.94 1.30
N GLY A 330 0.23 8.67 1.71
CA GLY A 330 -0.61 7.59 1.19
C GLY A 330 -0.48 7.39 -0.33
N LEU A 331 -1.32 6.56 -0.90
CA LEU A 331 -1.41 6.37 -2.35
C LEU A 331 -1.85 7.67 -3.05
N LYS A 332 -2.55 8.50 -2.29
CA LYS A 332 -3.14 9.76 -2.74
C LYS A 332 -2.09 10.79 -3.17
N ALA A 333 -1.04 10.99 -2.40
CA ALA A 333 0.01 11.96 -2.71
C ALA A 333 1.33 11.30 -3.09
N LYS A 334 1.70 10.19 -2.43
CA LYS A 334 2.91 9.42 -2.76
C LYS A 334 2.83 8.85 -4.16
N GLY A 335 1.67 8.31 -4.55
CA GLY A 335 1.45 7.61 -5.80
C GLY A 335 1.09 6.15 -5.59
N HIS A 336 0.56 5.51 -6.65
CA HIS A 336 0.05 4.14 -6.58
C HIS A 336 0.54 3.29 -7.76
N PRO A 337 1.85 3.00 -7.87
CA PRO A 337 2.31 1.90 -8.72
C PRO A 337 1.81 0.60 -8.09
N VAL A 338 0.84 -0.07 -8.74
CA VAL A 338 -0.02 -1.08 -8.10
C VAL A 338 0.79 -2.18 -7.41
N GLY A 339 1.70 -2.84 -8.13
CA GLY A 339 2.54 -3.91 -7.57
C GLY A 339 3.55 -3.45 -6.53
N ALA A 340 3.98 -2.18 -6.58
CA ALA A 340 4.96 -1.63 -5.63
C ALA A 340 4.34 -1.16 -4.31
N THR A 341 3.05 -0.84 -4.31
CA THR A 341 2.40 -0.13 -3.19
C THR A 341 2.57 -0.82 -1.86
N GLY A 342 2.25 -2.11 -1.75
CA GLY A 342 2.35 -2.85 -0.48
C GLY A 342 3.78 -2.96 0.02
N VAL A 343 4.77 -3.17 -0.88
CA VAL A 343 6.19 -3.17 -0.50
C VAL A 343 6.61 -1.80 0.00
N SER A 344 6.22 -0.72 -0.72
CA SER A 344 6.47 0.67 -0.31
C SER A 344 5.92 1.00 1.08
N GLN A 345 4.71 0.53 1.43
CA GLN A 345 4.13 0.73 2.76
C GLN A 345 4.99 0.07 3.85
N HIS A 346 5.53 -1.13 3.60
CA HIS A 346 6.46 -1.80 4.53
C HIS A 346 7.80 -1.05 4.63
N VAL A 347 8.33 -0.54 3.52
CA VAL A 347 9.54 0.29 3.52
C VAL A 347 9.34 1.52 4.41
N ILE A 348 8.24 2.24 4.25
CA ILE A 348 7.92 3.41 5.08
C ILE A 348 7.80 3.02 6.56
N GLY A 349 7.03 1.97 6.86
CA GLY A 349 6.89 1.46 8.23
C GLY A 349 8.25 1.11 8.86
N ALA A 350 9.09 0.37 8.15
CA ALA A 350 10.42 -0.02 8.63
C ALA A 350 11.34 1.20 8.86
N LEU A 351 11.32 2.18 7.98
CA LEU A 351 12.12 3.40 8.14
C LEU A 351 11.65 4.26 9.31
N GLN A 352 10.33 4.35 9.56
CA GLN A 352 9.77 5.02 10.73
C GLN A 352 10.26 4.38 12.02
N LEU A 353 10.20 3.05 12.10
CA LEU A 353 10.60 2.29 13.28
C LEU A 353 12.12 2.30 13.51
N ALA A 354 12.90 2.45 12.45
CA ALA A 354 14.35 2.57 12.52
C ALA A 354 14.87 4.00 12.78
N GLY A 355 13.99 5.01 12.88
CA GLY A 355 14.40 6.41 12.99
C GLY A 355 15.06 6.98 11.72
N ARG A 356 14.79 6.37 10.54
CA ARG A 356 15.42 6.68 9.25
C ARG A 356 14.47 7.32 8.23
N ALA A 357 13.28 7.75 8.65
CA ALA A 357 12.26 8.28 7.73
C ALA A 357 12.47 9.76 7.33
N GLY A 358 13.60 10.39 7.71
CA GLY A 358 13.90 11.78 7.35
C GLY A 358 12.81 12.77 7.80
N ASP A 359 12.37 13.65 6.90
CA ASP A 359 11.32 14.64 7.23
C ASP A 359 9.95 14.02 7.54
N MET A 360 9.72 12.76 7.16
CA MET A 360 8.51 12.01 7.52
C MET A 360 8.57 11.45 8.94
N GLN A 361 9.73 11.46 9.61
CA GLN A 361 9.93 10.78 10.89
C GLN A 361 8.93 11.24 11.95
N LEU A 362 8.24 10.28 12.56
CA LEU A 362 7.46 10.49 13.77
C LEU A 362 8.32 10.33 15.01
N PRO A 363 8.08 11.09 16.06
CA PRO A 363 8.73 10.84 17.35
C PRO A 363 8.26 9.50 17.93
N ASP A 364 9.17 8.77 18.56
CA ASP A 364 8.89 7.59 19.39
C ASP A 364 8.01 6.51 18.70
N ALA A 365 8.27 6.22 17.42
CA ALA A 365 7.57 5.17 16.71
C ALA A 365 8.07 3.78 17.14
N HIS A 366 7.19 2.97 17.74
CA HIS A 366 7.51 1.62 18.24
C HIS A 366 6.82 0.51 17.44
N HIS A 367 5.59 0.72 16.99
CA HIS A 367 4.85 -0.23 16.19
C HIS A 367 4.19 0.45 14.98
N ALA A 368 4.20 -0.23 13.86
CA ALA A 368 3.54 0.22 12.64
C ALA A 368 2.57 -0.84 12.13
N LEU A 369 1.38 -0.42 11.71
CA LEU A 369 0.43 -1.26 11.01
C LEU A 369 0.48 -0.93 9.51
N VAL A 370 0.59 -1.96 8.69
CA VAL A 370 0.45 -1.85 7.22
C VAL A 370 -0.81 -2.57 6.80
N HIS A 371 -1.71 -1.85 6.11
CA HIS A 371 -2.89 -2.44 5.47
C HIS A 371 -2.83 -2.19 3.97
N ASN A 372 -2.93 -3.26 3.19
CA ASN A 372 -2.94 -3.22 1.74
C ASN A 372 -4.09 -4.10 1.22
N MET A 373 -4.93 -3.55 0.34
CA MET A 373 -6.08 -4.27 -0.20
C MET A 373 -6.03 -4.36 -1.73
N GLY A 374 -6.67 -5.40 -2.27
CA GLY A 374 -6.83 -5.66 -3.69
C GLY A 374 -8.28 -5.67 -4.13
N GLY A 375 -8.53 -5.10 -5.31
CA GLY A 375 -9.87 -4.92 -5.83
C GLY A 375 -10.71 -4.00 -4.94
N LEU A 376 -12.03 -4.22 -4.91
CA LEU A 376 -12.93 -3.53 -3.98
C LEU A 376 -12.85 -4.19 -2.59
N ALA A 377 -11.72 -4.07 -1.89
CA ALA A 377 -11.45 -4.69 -0.59
C ALA A 377 -11.74 -6.20 -0.54
N VAL A 378 -11.54 -6.91 -1.67
CA VAL A 378 -11.71 -8.37 -1.73
C VAL A 378 -10.54 -9.05 -1.03
N ALA A 379 -9.31 -8.76 -1.43
CA ALA A 379 -8.12 -9.27 -0.76
C ALA A 379 -7.58 -8.23 0.24
N ASN A 380 -7.44 -8.61 1.51
CA ASN A 380 -6.95 -7.72 2.54
C ASN A 380 -5.74 -8.35 3.24
N HIS A 381 -4.62 -7.65 3.20
CA HIS A 381 -3.39 -8.04 3.86
C HIS A 381 -3.05 -7.03 4.95
N VAL A 382 -2.73 -7.52 6.14
CA VAL A 382 -2.31 -6.69 7.27
C VAL A 382 -1.00 -7.22 7.83
N THR A 383 -0.06 -6.32 8.11
CA THR A 383 1.21 -6.63 8.77
C THR A 383 1.38 -5.70 9.97
N VAL A 384 1.82 -6.24 11.09
CA VAL A 384 2.25 -5.51 12.28
C VAL A 384 3.77 -5.59 12.36
N LEU A 385 4.41 -4.43 12.39
CA LEU A 385 5.85 -4.26 12.51
C LEU A 385 6.20 -3.67 13.87
N ALA A 386 7.31 -4.08 14.45
CA ALA A 386 7.88 -3.51 15.66
C ALA A 386 9.29 -2.97 15.42
N GLY A 387 9.63 -1.89 16.10
CA GLY A 387 10.99 -1.37 16.17
C GLY A 387 11.95 -2.28 16.98
N SER A 388 13.21 -1.94 16.98
CA SER A 388 14.27 -2.65 17.72
C SER A 388 14.24 -2.33 19.20
#